data_b3ad5769447388f77fe2172556e9d597
#
_entry.id   b3ad5769447388f77fe2172556e9d597
#
_cell.length_a   1.000
_cell.length_b   1.000
_cell.length_c   1.000
_cell.angle_alpha   90.00
_cell.angle_beta   90.00
_cell.angle_gamma   90.00
#
_symmetry.space_group_name_H-M   'P 1'
#
loop_
_entity.id
_entity.type
_entity.pdbx_description
1 polymer ?
#
loop_
_entity_poly.entity_id
_entity_poly.type
_entity_poly.pdbx_seq_one_letter_code
_entity_poly.pdbx_strand_id
1 'polypeptide(L)'
;IVALHGGSGHGRDFLWTWLKEARSRGAILLSPTSKDSTWSLMGPDIDSPNIDGIIRRVRDDWNIDASKLLLTGMSDGGTFAYVSGLRGQSPITHLAPSSASFHPTLMEGFPTERVAGLPIYLMHGALDWMFPVDIARSANQGLTDAGAKVVYRELADLSHTYPRDENPRIMDWLLHGRLPEPA
;
A
#
# COMPACT_ATOMS: atom_id res chain seq x y z
N ILE A 1 -1.81 9.04 -5.68
CA ILE A 1 -1.21 8.31 -4.54
C ILE A 1 -2.14 8.45 -3.35
N VAL A 2 -2.54 7.34 -2.74
CA VAL A 2 -3.24 7.30 -1.44
C VAL A 2 -2.28 6.71 -0.41
N ALA A 3 -1.90 7.51 0.60
CA ALA A 3 -0.89 7.16 1.60
C ALA A 3 -1.53 7.03 2.99
N LEU A 4 -1.44 5.84 3.59
CA LEU A 4 -2.11 5.45 4.81
C LEU A 4 -1.13 5.41 6.00
N HIS A 5 -1.45 6.14 7.07
CA HIS A 5 -0.66 6.18 8.30
C HIS A 5 -0.72 4.85 9.08
N GLY A 6 0.24 4.64 10.00
CA GLY A 6 0.21 3.53 10.96
C GLY A 6 -0.85 3.69 12.05
N GLY A 7 -0.97 2.70 12.94
CA GLY A 7 -1.89 2.73 14.07
C GLY A 7 -1.71 3.98 14.94
N SER A 8 -2.81 4.54 15.41
CA SER A 8 -2.86 5.79 16.18
C SER A 8 -2.21 7.00 15.51
N GLY A 9 -1.92 6.92 14.19
CA GLY A 9 -1.34 7.99 13.39
C GLY A 9 -2.40 8.95 12.85
N HIS A 10 -1.94 9.89 12.02
CA HIS A 10 -2.80 10.86 11.36
C HIS A 10 -2.32 11.13 9.92
N GLY A 11 -3.25 11.26 8.99
CA GLY A 11 -2.95 11.51 7.57
C GLY A 11 -2.07 12.73 7.34
N ARG A 12 -2.32 13.84 8.07
CA ARG A 12 -1.50 15.06 8.00
C ARG A 12 -0.01 14.75 8.23
N ASP A 13 0.31 13.90 9.21
CA ASP A 13 1.70 13.62 9.57
C ASP A 13 2.34 12.67 8.55
N PHE A 14 1.58 11.68 8.06
CA PHE A 14 2.06 10.74 7.08
C PHE A 14 2.20 11.34 5.67
N LEU A 15 1.44 12.41 5.36
CA LEU A 15 1.53 13.14 4.09
C LEU A 15 2.96 13.58 3.76
N TRP A 16 3.73 14.04 4.75
CA TRP A 16 5.11 14.49 4.57
C TRP A 16 6.06 13.39 4.07
N THR A 17 5.69 12.15 4.29
CA THR A 17 6.45 10.98 3.81
C THR A 17 6.50 10.94 2.28
N TRP A 18 5.43 11.36 1.61
CA TRP A 18 5.27 11.27 0.15
C TRP A 18 5.32 12.61 -0.58
N LEU A 19 5.25 13.74 0.14
CA LEU A 19 5.04 15.05 -0.48
C LEU A 19 6.11 15.41 -1.53
N LYS A 20 7.38 15.11 -1.24
CA LYS A 20 8.49 15.41 -2.16
C LYS A 20 8.30 14.68 -3.49
N GLU A 21 8.06 13.38 -3.44
CA GLU A 21 7.94 12.55 -4.65
C GLU A 21 6.65 12.88 -5.43
N ALA A 22 5.54 13.08 -4.74
CA ALA A 22 4.29 13.48 -5.39
C ALA A 22 4.47 14.80 -6.16
N ARG A 23 5.07 15.81 -5.55
CA ARG A 23 5.32 17.10 -6.21
C ARG A 23 6.27 17.01 -7.40
N SER A 24 7.38 16.30 -7.24
CA SER A 24 8.41 16.19 -8.30
C SER A 24 7.93 15.39 -9.52
N ARG A 25 6.93 14.54 -9.34
CA ARG A 25 6.39 13.66 -10.38
C ARG A 25 5.01 14.10 -10.89
N GLY A 26 4.50 15.25 -10.44
CA GLY A 26 3.17 15.75 -10.84
C GLY A 26 2.02 14.85 -10.39
N ALA A 27 2.17 14.12 -9.29
CA ALA A 27 1.15 13.24 -8.76
C ALA A 27 0.29 13.93 -7.70
N ILE A 28 -1.00 13.65 -7.68
CA ILE A 28 -1.88 14.04 -6.57
C ILE A 28 -1.66 13.09 -5.40
N LEU A 29 -1.48 13.66 -4.21
CA LEU A 29 -1.29 12.93 -2.96
C LEU A 29 -2.49 13.11 -2.05
N LEU A 30 -3.08 11.99 -1.65
CA LEU A 30 -4.15 11.88 -0.67
C LEU A 30 -3.61 11.15 0.55
N SER A 31 -3.74 11.74 1.72
CA SER A 31 -3.37 11.09 2.98
C SER A 31 -4.53 11.21 3.98
N PRO A 32 -5.55 10.35 3.83
CA PRO A 32 -6.69 10.34 4.74
C PRO A 32 -6.28 9.91 6.14
N THR A 33 -7.10 10.27 7.11
CA THR A 33 -7.02 9.73 8.47
C THR A 33 -8.08 8.64 8.63
N SER A 34 -7.73 7.55 9.32
CA SER A 34 -8.68 6.49 9.68
C SER A 34 -9.87 7.06 10.48
N LYS A 35 -11.00 6.41 10.39
CA LYS A 35 -12.22 6.85 11.11
C LYS A 35 -12.12 6.65 12.62
N ASP A 36 -11.40 5.63 13.03
CA ASP A 36 -11.13 5.31 14.44
C ASP A 36 -9.63 5.45 14.75
N SER A 37 -9.16 4.92 15.87
CA SER A 37 -7.75 4.96 16.30
C SER A 37 -6.81 4.27 15.32
N THR A 38 -7.33 3.36 14.50
CA THR A 38 -6.64 2.75 13.37
C THR A 38 -7.65 2.42 12.26
N TRP A 39 -7.16 1.86 11.15
CA TRP A 39 -7.97 1.46 10.01
C TRP A 39 -8.90 0.29 10.35
N SER A 40 -9.93 0.07 9.54
CA SER A 40 -10.91 -1.01 9.70
C SER A 40 -10.30 -2.41 9.48
N LEU A 41 -9.37 -2.80 10.37
CA LEU A 41 -8.70 -4.10 10.36
C LEU A 41 -9.52 -5.20 11.04
N MET A 42 -10.42 -4.80 11.92
CA MET A 42 -11.31 -5.68 12.67
C MET A 42 -12.75 -5.15 12.58
N GLY A 43 -13.69 -6.02 12.32
CA GLY A 43 -15.11 -5.66 12.21
C GLY A 43 -15.51 -5.06 10.84
N PRO A 44 -16.58 -4.24 10.79
CA PRO A 44 -17.06 -3.66 9.54
C PRO A 44 -16.04 -2.72 8.89
N ASP A 45 -15.85 -2.81 7.59
CA ASP A 45 -14.98 -1.91 6.83
C ASP A 45 -15.70 -0.58 6.54
N ILE A 46 -15.38 0.45 7.33
CA ILE A 46 -15.87 1.81 7.17
C ILE A 46 -14.88 2.74 6.47
N ASP A 47 -13.61 2.36 6.40
CA ASP A 47 -12.56 3.18 5.81
C ASP A 47 -12.45 3.02 4.30
N SER A 48 -12.60 1.81 3.76
CA SER A 48 -12.53 1.61 2.31
C SER A 48 -13.58 2.40 1.54
N PRO A 49 -14.87 2.42 1.94
CA PRO A 49 -15.86 3.27 1.29
C PRO A 49 -15.53 4.77 1.36
N ASN A 50 -14.91 5.22 2.47
CA ASN A 50 -14.46 6.59 2.62
C ASN A 50 -13.32 6.92 1.64
N ILE A 51 -12.31 6.04 1.54
CA ILE A 51 -11.20 6.19 0.58
C ILE A 51 -11.72 6.20 -0.86
N ASP A 52 -12.61 5.28 -1.21
CA ASP A 52 -13.23 5.21 -2.53
C ASP A 52 -14.00 6.50 -2.87
N GLY A 53 -14.69 7.09 -1.87
CA GLY A 53 -15.38 8.37 -2.00
C GLY A 53 -14.43 9.54 -2.25
N ILE A 54 -13.30 9.58 -1.54
CA ILE A 54 -12.26 10.61 -1.73
C ILE A 54 -11.65 10.47 -3.14
N ILE A 55 -11.29 9.26 -3.56
CA ILE A 55 -10.73 9.01 -4.91
C ILE A 55 -11.72 9.45 -5.99
N ARG A 56 -13.00 9.11 -5.84
CA ARG A 56 -14.06 9.51 -6.78
C ARG A 56 -14.15 11.02 -6.88
N ARG A 57 -14.21 11.74 -5.75
CA ARG A 57 -14.25 13.20 -5.72
C ARG A 57 -13.05 13.82 -6.43
N VAL A 58 -11.84 13.30 -6.20
CA VAL A 58 -10.64 13.81 -6.86
C VAL A 58 -10.68 13.56 -8.38
N ARG A 59 -11.22 12.41 -8.81
CA ARG A 59 -11.40 12.12 -10.25
C ARG A 59 -12.43 13.02 -10.91
N ASP A 60 -13.45 13.46 -10.18
CA ASP A 60 -14.46 14.39 -10.70
C ASP A 60 -13.88 15.81 -10.86
N ASP A 61 -12.98 16.21 -9.95
CA ASP A 61 -12.42 17.56 -9.93
C ASP A 61 -11.13 17.71 -10.76
N TRP A 62 -10.42 16.61 -11.04
CA TRP A 62 -9.09 16.62 -11.67
C TRP A 62 -8.94 15.54 -12.74
N ASN A 63 -8.13 15.85 -13.76
CA ASN A 63 -7.79 14.87 -14.81
C ASN A 63 -6.78 13.86 -14.27
N ILE A 64 -7.27 12.68 -13.87
CA ILE A 64 -6.49 11.61 -13.25
C ILE A 64 -6.29 10.46 -14.23
N ASP A 65 -5.07 9.95 -14.32
CA ASP A 65 -4.80 8.66 -14.96
C ASP A 65 -5.30 7.51 -14.07
N ALA A 66 -6.48 6.99 -14.40
CA ALA A 66 -7.10 5.90 -13.64
C ALA A 66 -6.31 4.59 -13.67
N SER A 67 -5.34 4.44 -14.57
CA SER A 67 -4.44 3.27 -14.62
C SER A 67 -3.28 3.35 -13.64
N LYS A 68 -3.11 4.48 -12.94
CA LYS A 68 -1.98 4.80 -12.04
C LYS A 68 -2.44 5.18 -10.64
N LEU A 69 -3.33 4.40 -10.05
CA LEU A 69 -3.84 4.61 -8.69
C LEU A 69 -3.06 3.74 -7.69
N LEU A 70 -2.13 4.36 -6.96
CA LEU A 70 -1.31 3.71 -5.93
C LEU A 70 -1.97 3.83 -4.56
N LEU A 71 -2.10 2.70 -3.86
CA LEU A 71 -2.41 2.65 -2.43
C LEU A 71 -1.17 2.15 -1.68
N THR A 72 -0.66 2.96 -0.78
CA THR A 72 0.51 2.66 0.05
C THR A 72 0.22 2.94 1.51
N GLY A 73 0.98 2.35 2.41
CA GLY A 73 0.85 2.59 3.84
C GLY A 73 1.89 1.83 4.64
N MET A 74 1.99 2.19 5.91
CA MET A 74 2.91 1.57 6.85
C MET A 74 2.15 0.92 8.01
N SER A 75 2.65 -0.22 8.50
CA SER A 75 2.11 -0.89 9.69
C SER A 75 0.61 -1.19 9.50
N ASP A 76 -0.28 -0.70 10.36
CA ASP A 76 -1.74 -0.84 10.18
C ASP A 76 -2.22 -0.28 8.83
N GLY A 77 -1.64 0.84 8.37
CA GLY A 77 -1.95 1.39 7.05
C GLY A 77 -1.46 0.49 5.90
N GLY A 78 -0.34 -0.20 6.08
CA GLY A 78 0.15 -1.21 5.15
C GLY A 78 -0.75 -2.45 5.13
N THR A 79 -1.17 -2.92 6.31
CA THR A 79 -2.13 -4.02 6.46
C THR A 79 -3.47 -3.66 5.82
N PHE A 80 -3.95 -2.44 6.05
CA PHE A 80 -5.19 -1.96 5.45
C PHE A 80 -5.08 -1.75 3.93
N ALA A 81 -3.88 -1.46 3.43
CA ALA A 81 -3.66 -1.41 1.97
C ALA A 81 -3.93 -2.78 1.31
N TYR A 82 -3.61 -3.89 1.96
CA TYR A 82 -4.04 -5.20 1.50
C TYR A 82 -5.57 -5.35 1.58
N VAL A 83 -6.16 -5.07 2.73
CA VAL A 83 -7.61 -5.21 2.94
C VAL A 83 -8.39 -4.40 1.92
N SER A 84 -8.09 -3.12 1.77
CA SER A 84 -8.81 -2.23 0.85
C SER A 84 -8.46 -2.46 -0.62
N GLY A 85 -7.18 -2.75 -0.91
CA GLY A 85 -6.69 -2.89 -2.28
C GLY A 85 -7.06 -4.20 -2.94
N LEU A 86 -7.17 -5.29 -2.17
CA LEU A 86 -7.51 -6.63 -2.70
C LEU A 86 -9.01 -6.88 -2.83
N ARG A 87 -9.88 -5.94 -2.40
CA ARG A 87 -11.33 -6.04 -2.60
C ARG A 87 -11.66 -6.09 -4.09
N GLY A 88 -12.65 -6.90 -4.48
CA GLY A 88 -13.06 -7.07 -5.88
C GLY A 88 -13.47 -5.77 -6.59
N GLN A 89 -14.00 -4.79 -5.86
CA GLN A 89 -14.45 -3.49 -6.40
C GLN A 89 -13.49 -2.34 -6.10
N SER A 90 -12.26 -2.63 -5.65
CA SER A 90 -11.27 -1.59 -5.36
C SER A 90 -10.86 -0.85 -6.63
N PRO A 91 -10.86 0.50 -6.65
CA PRO A 91 -10.38 1.28 -7.80
C PRO A 91 -8.85 1.31 -7.92
N ILE A 92 -8.16 0.79 -6.93
CA ILE A 92 -6.69 0.81 -6.84
C ILE A 92 -6.08 -0.10 -7.90
N THR A 93 -5.04 0.37 -8.57
CA THR A 93 -4.34 -0.37 -9.61
C THR A 93 -2.97 -0.90 -9.21
N HIS A 94 -2.39 -0.31 -8.16
CA HIS A 94 -1.06 -0.68 -7.64
C HIS A 94 -1.07 -0.62 -6.10
N LEU A 95 -0.40 -1.56 -5.45
CA LEU A 95 -0.23 -1.58 -3.99
C LEU A 95 1.25 -1.41 -3.63
N ALA A 96 1.51 -0.68 -2.53
CA ALA A 96 2.86 -0.60 -1.95
C ALA A 96 2.79 -0.65 -0.41
N PRO A 97 2.41 -1.80 0.18
CA PRO A 97 2.40 -1.98 1.63
C PRO A 97 3.82 -2.04 2.19
N SER A 98 4.02 -1.44 3.39
CA SER A 98 5.29 -1.43 4.10
C SER A 98 5.12 -1.85 5.55
N SER A 99 6.03 -2.69 6.07
CA SER A 99 6.04 -3.14 7.47
C SER A 99 4.64 -3.55 7.94
N ALA A 100 3.95 -4.33 7.10
CA ALA A 100 2.55 -4.69 7.27
C ALA A 100 2.40 -6.10 7.86
N SER A 101 1.33 -6.30 8.64
CA SER A 101 0.89 -7.64 8.98
C SER A 101 0.16 -8.26 7.78
N PHE A 102 0.37 -9.54 7.57
CA PHE A 102 -0.32 -10.31 6.55
C PHE A 102 -0.63 -11.70 7.10
N HIS A 103 -1.90 -12.04 7.14
CA HIS A 103 -2.32 -13.39 7.51
C HIS A 103 -2.81 -14.14 6.27
N PRO A 104 -2.39 -15.39 6.03
CA PRO A 104 -2.78 -16.15 4.84
C PRO A 104 -4.30 -16.25 4.65
N THR A 105 -5.09 -16.29 5.73
CA THR A 105 -6.57 -16.30 5.65
C THR A 105 -7.15 -15.03 5.01
N LEU A 106 -6.41 -13.92 4.93
CA LEU A 106 -6.84 -12.76 4.16
C LEU A 106 -7.07 -13.13 2.69
N MET A 107 -6.27 -14.05 2.14
CA MET A 107 -6.40 -14.47 0.74
C MET A 107 -7.70 -15.25 0.46
N GLU A 108 -8.25 -15.93 1.47
CA GLU A 108 -9.51 -16.69 1.33
C GLU A 108 -10.72 -15.76 1.12
N GLY A 109 -10.62 -14.49 1.55
CA GLY A 109 -11.69 -13.50 1.44
C GLY A 109 -11.68 -12.66 0.16
N PHE A 110 -10.64 -12.79 -0.70
CA PHE A 110 -10.48 -11.95 -1.89
C PHE A 110 -10.71 -12.72 -3.19
N PRO A 111 -11.34 -12.09 -4.21
CA PRO A 111 -11.51 -12.73 -5.50
C PRO A 111 -10.15 -13.00 -6.17
N THR A 112 -9.93 -14.23 -6.63
CA THR A 112 -8.69 -14.64 -7.29
C THR A 112 -8.39 -13.77 -8.51
N GLU A 113 -9.42 -13.43 -9.27
CA GLU A 113 -9.31 -12.54 -10.44
C GLU A 113 -8.87 -11.12 -10.10
N ARG A 114 -9.09 -10.67 -8.86
CA ARG A 114 -8.61 -9.37 -8.38
C ARG A 114 -7.13 -9.38 -8.10
N VAL A 115 -6.62 -10.49 -7.58
CA VAL A 115 -5.20 -10.64 -7.22
C VAL A 115 -4.36 -10.95 -8.45
N ALA A 116 -4.87 -11.75 -9.37
CA ALA A 116 -4.16 -12.14 -10.58
C ALA A 116 -3.73 -10.93 -11.42
N GLY A 117 -2.42 -10.81 -11.62
CA GLY A 117 -1.80 -9.72 -12.39
C GLY A 117 -1.70 -8.37 -11.66
N LEU A 118 -2.21 -8.25 -10.42
CA LEU A 118 -2.13 -7.00 -9.65
C LEU A 118 -0.66 -6.66 -9.33
N PRO A 119 -0.19 -5.46 -9.70
CA PRO A 119 1.15 -5.01 -9.34
C PRO A 119 1.23 -4.66 -7.84
N ILE A 120 2.18 -5.26 -7.13
CA ILE A 120 2.39 -5.04 -5.70
C ILE A 120 3.88 -4.80 -5.43
N TYR A 121 4.22 -3.68 -4.80
CA TYR A 121 5.56 -3.34 -4.34
C TYR A 121 5.63 -3.54 -2.82
N LEU A 122 5.98 -4.74 -2.38
CA LEU A 122 6.00 -5.14 -0.98
C LEU A 122 7.33 -4.80 -0.33
N MET A 123 7.32 -3.96 0.72
CA MET A 123 8.51 -3.55 1.45
C MET A 123 8.46 -4.01 2.90
N HIS A 124 9.58 -4.50 3.41
CA HIS A 124 9.69 -4.88 4.82
C HIS A 124 11.13 -4.78 5.33
N GLY A 125 11.28 -4.35 6.59
CA GLY A 125 12.58 -4.32 7.25
C GLY A 125 12.95 -5.69 7.80
N ALA A 126 14.18 -6.16 7.54
CA ALA A 126 14.66 -7.43 8.08
C ALA A 126 14.79 -7.41 9.61
N LEU A 127 14.93 -6.21 10.20
CA LEU A 127 15.04 -5.99 11.64
C LEU A 127 13.72 -5.51 12.27
N ASP A 128 12.60 -5.71 11.59
CA ASP A 128 11.29 -5.34 12.11
C ASP A 128 10.97 -6.15 13.38
N TRP A 129 10.91 -5.45 14.52
CA TRP A 129 10.69 -6.05 15.82
C TRP A 129 9.21 -6.26 16.15
N MET A 130 8.30 -5.55 15.42
CA MET A 130 6.86 -5.64 15.65
C MET A 130 6.25 -6.73 14.75
N PHE A 131 6.60 -6.73 13.48
CA PHE A 131 6.18 -7.74 12.51
C PHE A 131 7.41 -8.46 11.96
N PRO A 132 7.73 -9.67 12.47
CA PRO A 132 8.86 -10.45 11.96
C PRO A 132 8.85 -10.57 10.44
N VAL A 133 10.03 -10.46 9.82
CA VAL A 133 10.20 -10.45 8.36
C VAL A 133 9.59 -11.67 7.65
N ASP A 134 9.46 -12.79 8.35
CA ASP A 134 8.82 -14.00 7.82
C ASP A 134 7.34 -13.79 7.45
N ILE A 135 6.67 -12.81 8.08
CA ILE A 135 5.31 -12.40 7.69
C ILE A 135 5.33 -11.85 6.24
N ALA A 136 6.30 -10.98 5.93
CA ALA A 136 6.44 -10.41 4.58
C ALA A 136 6.88 -11.45 3.55
N ARG A 137 7.75 -12.37 3.92
CA ARG A 137 8.16 -13.49 3.06
C ARG A 137 6.96 -14.39 2.73
N SER A 138 6.12 -14.69 3.73
CA SER A 138 4.88 -15.44 3.54
C SER A 138 3.87 -14.68 2.68
N ALA A 139 3.75 -13.35 2.88
CA ALA A 139 2.91 -12.50 2.04
C ALA A 139 3.38 -12.51 0.58
N ASN A 140 4.69 -12.34 0.34
CA ASN A 140 5.28 -12.41 -0.99
C ASN A 140 4.95 -13.74 -1.67
N GLN A 141 5.16 -14.87 -0.97
CA GLN A 141 4.87 -16.20 -1.52
C GLN A 141 3.38 -16.33 -1.85
N GLY A 142 2.49 -16.06 -0.90
CA GLY A 142 1.05 -16.24 -1.08
C GLY A 142 0.47 -15.35 -2.19
N LEU A 143 0.91 -14.10 -2.29
CA LEU A 143 0.48 -13.18 -3.34
C LEU A 143 1.01 -13.60 -4.72
N THR A 144 2.25 -14.07 -4.79
CA THR A 144 2.86 -14.58 -6.03
C THR A 144 2.14 -15.85 -6.50
N ASP A 145 1.85 -16.78 -5.60
CA ASP A 145 1.11 -18.01 -5.89
C ASP A 145 -0.32 -17.72 -6.38
N ALA A 146 -0.93 -16.65 -5.87
CA ALA A 146 -2.22 -16.14 -6.35
C ALA A 146 -2.13 -15.36 -7.67
N GLY A 147 -0.95 -15.26 -8.27
CA GLY A 147 -0.72 -14.64 -9.58
C GLY A 147 -0.48 -13.14 -9.56
N ALA A 148 -0.29 -12.50 -8.42
CA ALA A 148 0.11 -11.09 -8.34
C ALA A 148 1.52 -10.87 -8.92
N LYS A 149 1.78 -9.67 -9.42
CA LYS A 149 3.10 -9.24 -9.89
C LYS A 149 3.85 -8.55 -8.75
N VAL A 150 4.50 -9.34 -7.89
CA VAL A 150 5.14 -8.82 -6.68
C VAL A 150 6.57 -8.40 -6.96
N VAL A 151 6.90 -7.16 -6.58
CA VAL A 151 8.27 -6.67 -6.37
C VAL A 151 8.50 -6.72 -4.87
N TYR A 152 9.32 -7.65 -4.39
CA TYR A 152 9.63 -7.80 -2.97
C TYR A 152 10.92 -7.10 -2.59
N ARG A 153 10.88 -6.25 -1.56
CA ARG A 153 12.00 -5.48 -1.03
C ARG A 153 12.20 -5.80 0.44
N GLU A 154 13.14 -6.69 0.74
CA GLU A 154 13.59 -6.95 2.10
C GLU A 154 14.79 -6.06 2.41
N LEU A 155 14.62 -5.09 3.32
CA LEU A 155 15.61 -4.07 3.62
C LEU A 155 16.41 -4.47 4.85
N ALA A 156 17.68 -4.87 4.63
CA ALA A 156 18.51 -5.54 5.61
C ALA A 156 18.68 -4.77 6.93
N ASP A 157 18.83 -3.44 6.85
CA ASP A 157 19.13 -2.58 8.00
C ASP A 157 17.90 -1.82 8.53
N LEU A 158 16.69 -2.17 8.05
CA LEU A 158 15.47 -1.48 8.42
C LEU A 158 14.75 -2.20 9.57
N SER A 159 14.36 -1.42 10.57
CA SER A 159 13.48 -1.82 11.66
C SER A 159 12.01 -1.53 11.31
N HIS A 160 11.09 -1.45 12.31
CA HIS A 160 9.69 -1.08 12.10
C HIS A 160 9.56 0.42 11.79
N THR A 161 9.90 0.81 10.56
CA THR A 161 9.83 2.20 10.10
C THR A 161 9.57 2.26 8.59
N TYR A 162 9.09 3.42 8.11
CA TYR A 162 8.79 3.60 6.69
C TYR A 162 10.06 3.94 5.89
N PRO A 163 10.38 3.16 4.82
CA PRO A 163 11.59 3.37 4.01
C PRO A 163 11.37 4.46 2.95
N ARG A 164 11.53 5.74 3.33
CA ARG A 164 11.31 6.88 2.42
C ARG A 164 12.18 6.84 1.16
N ASP A 165 13.34 6.22 1.24
CA ASP A 165 14.27 6.09 0.11
C ASP A 165 13.76 5.13 -0.98
N GLU A 166 12.72 4.35 -0.68
CA GLU A 166 12.03 3.53 -1.68
C GLU A 166 11.01 4.34 -2.51
N ASN A 167 10.53 5.50 -2.02
CA ASN A 167 9.52 6.29 -2.74
C ASN A 167 9.89 6.65 -4.19
N PRO A 168 11.13 7.10 -4.51
CA PRO A 168 11.53 7.32 -5.90
C PRO A 168 11.43 6.05 -6.75
N ARG A 169 11.82 4.89 -6.20
CA ARG A 169 11.76 3.60 -6.90
C ARG A 169 10.32 3.16 -7.14
N ILE A 170 9.45 3.34 -6.14
CA ILE A 170 8.00 3.07 -6.27
C ILE A 170 7.40 3.96 -7.36
N MET A 171 7.78 5.23 -7.43
CA MET A 171 7.29 6.13 -8.47
C MET A 171 7.79 5.75 -9.87
N ASP A 172 9.05 5.34 -10.01
CA ASP A 172 9.59 4.85 -11.28
C ASP A 172 8.90 3.55 -11.72
N TRP A 173 8.63 2.65 -10.77
CA TRP A 173 7.86 1.45 -11.03
C TRP A 173 6.41 1.75 -11.42
N LEU A 174 5.72 2.61 -10.66
CA LEU A 174 4.33 3.00 -10.94
C LEU A 174 4.17 3.68 -12.30
N LEU A 175 5.03 4.65 -12.60
CA LEU A 175 4.87 5.49 -13.79
C LEU A 175 5.42 4.84 -15.06
N HIS A 176 6.50 4.09 -14.94
CA HIS A 176 7.30 3.61 -16.07
C HIS A 176 7.49 2.08 -16.11
N GLY A 177 6.99 1.35 -15.11
CA GLY A 177 7.21 -0.10 -14.99
C GLY A 177 8.67 -0.50 -14.74
N ARG A 178 9.51 0.44 -14.29
CA ARG A 178 10.92 0.15 -14.00
C ARG A 178 11.03 -0.65 -12.70
N LEU A 179 11.64 -1.81 -12.79
CA LEU A 179 11.92 -2.61 -11.60
C LEU A 179 13.14 -2.04 -10.87
N PRO A 180 13.12 -1.99 -9.52
CA PRO A 180 14.31 -1.61 -8.76
C PRO A 180 15.40 -2.67 -8.89
N GLU A 181 16.64 -2.27 -8.66
CA GLU A 181 17.72 -3.22 -8.46
C GLU A 181 17.43 -4.06 -7.19
N PRO A 182 17.93 -5.30 -7.12
CA PRO A 182 17.80 -6.14 -5.92
C PRO A 182 18.23 -5.38 -4.65
N ALA A 183 17.56 -5.63 -3.52
CA ALA A 183 17.88 -5.01 -2.23
C ALA A 183 19.09 -5.68 -1.61
#